data_3d531ddd09af2d5cde1e344ad13549d5
#
_entry.id   3d531ddd09af2d5cde1e344ad13549d5
#
_cell.length_a   1.000
_cell.length_b   1.000
_cell.length_c   1.000
_cell.angle_alpha   90.00
_cell.angle_beta   90.00
_cell.angle_gamma   90.00
#
_symmetry.space_group_name_H-M   'P 1'
#
loop_
_entity.id
_entity.type
_entity.pdbx_description
1 polymer ?
#
loop_
_entity_poly.entity_id
_entity_poly.type
_entity_poly.pdbx_seq_one_letter_code
_entity_poly.pdbx_strand_id
1 'polypeptide(L)'
;MQNRAFILKLFSAFALCFAWEIAGRVPVSYAFPTFLESMSALMQMTADGRLFEAYAETLRPLIIGIAISAVVGIIVGLWVGLSQFFDWLFSPIFIVMQAAPLAALIPLLVLAYGIGLTSKVIVV
;
A
#
# COMPACT_ATOMS: atom_id res chain seq x y z
N MET A 1 8.27 -19.99 31.41
CA MET A 1 8.80 -19.91 30.05
C MET A 1 8.31 -18.66 29.29
N GLN A 2 7.09 -18.21 29.54
CA GLN A 2 6.45 -17.06 28.86
C GLN A 2 7.19 -15.73 29.07
N ASN A 3 7.70 -15.44 30.27
CA ASN A 3 8.43 -14.20 30.57
C ASN A 3 9.77 -14.08 29.83
N ARG A 4 10.47 -15.20 29.61
CA ARG A 4 11.73 -15.18 28.84
C ARG A 4 11.47 -14.84 27.35
N ALA A 5 10.42 -15.39 26.77
CA ALA A 5 10.05 -15.09 25.40
C ALA A 5 9.62 -13.61 25.21
N PHE A 6 8.94 -13.05 26.21
CA PHE A 6 8.55 -11.63 26.20
C PHE A 6 9.76 -10.70 26.31
N ILE A 7 10.70 -11.00 27.23
CA ILE A 7 11.95 -10.23 27.39
C ILE A 7 12.79 -10.27 26.11
N LEU A 8 12.91 -11.44 25.46
CA LEU A 8 13.64 -11.58 24.20
C LEU A 8 13.00 -10.77 23.08
N LYS A 9 11.67 -10.74 23.00
CA LYS A 9 10.94 -9.92 22.00
C LYS A 9 11.17 -8.42 22.23
N LEU A 10 11.12 -7.96 23.49
CA LEU A 10 11.41 -6.56 23.82
C LEU A 10 12.86 -6.19 23.48
N PHE A 11 13.80 -7.05 23.84
CA PHE A 11 15.21 -6.84 23.53
C PHE A 11 15.45 -6.78 22.02
N SER A 12 14.85 -7.68 21.24
CA SER A 12 14.93 -7.69 19.78
C SER A 12 14.35 -6.42 19.17
N ALA A 13 13.18 -5.94 19.65
CA ALA A 13 12.58 -4.70 19.18
C ALA A 13 13.47 -3.49 19.48
N PHE A 14 14.02 -3.42 20.70
CA PHE A 14 14.92 -2.36 21.10
C PHE A 14 16.22 -2.38 20.29
N ALA A 15 16.81 -3.55 20.07
CA ALA A 15 18.01 -3.70 19.25
C ALA A 15 17.78 -3.25 17.80
N LEU A 16 16.60 -3.50 17.26
CA LEU A 16 16.22 -3.10 15.91
C LEU A 16 16.05 -1.57 15.80
N CYS A 17 15.37 -0.94 16.77
CA CYS A 17 15.26 0.52 16.82
C CYS A 17 16.63 1.19 17.01
N PHE A 18 17.50 0.61 17.83
CA PHE A 18 18.85 1.09 18.05
C PHE A 18 19.73 0.97 16.80
N ALA A 19 19.63 -0.16 16.11
CA ALA A 19 20.33 -0.36 14.82
C ALA A 19 19.85 0.65 13.77
N TRP A 20 18.54 0.94 13.71
CA TRP A 20 17.99 1.96 12.83
C TRP A 20 18.53 3.35 13.18
N GLU A 21 18.54 3.71 14.45
CA GLU A 21 19.09 5.01 14.93
C GLU A 21 20.55 5.18 14.49
N ILE A 22 21.39 4.14 14.65
CA ILE A 22 22.80 4.17 14.21
C ILE A 22 22.89 4.28 12.68
N ALA A 23 22.11 3.51 11.95
CA ALA A 23 22.10 3.51 10.49
C ALA A 23 21.69 4.89 9.93
N GLY A 24 20.73 5.58 10.57
CA GLY A 24 20.33 6.93 10.16
C GLY A 24 21.39 8.01 10.46
N ARG A 25 22.28 7.77 11.43
CA ARG A 25 23.39 8.70 11.75
C ARG A 25 24.60 8.52 10.83
N VAL A 26 24.73 7.37 10.19
CA VAL A 26 25.77 7.14 9.17
C VAL A 26 25.29 7.81 7.88
N PRO A 27 26.03 8.72 7.24
CA PRO A 27 25.58 9.48 6.08
C PRO A 27 25.57 8.61 4.81
N VAL A 28 24.76 7.54 4.85
CA VAL A 28 24.55 6.63 3.72
C VAL A 28 23.66 7.30 2.66
N SER A 29 22.67 8.10 3.10
CA SER A 29 21.77 8.84 2.21
C SER A 29 21.02 9.92 3.00
N TYR A 30 20.89 11.12 2.44
CA TYR A 30 20.01 12.18 2.96
C TYR A 30 18.54 11.78 3.06
N ALA A 31 18.15 10.69 2.39
CA ALA A 31 16.77 10.18 2.38
C ALA A 31 16.47 9.19 3.52
N PHE A 32 17.46 8.84 4.36
CA PHE A 32 17.27 7.87 5.44
C PHE A 32 17.35 8.55 6.81
N PRO A 33 16.21 8.97 7.39
CA PRO A 33 16.16 9.64 8.68
C PRO A 33 16.46 8.67 9.83
N THR A 34 16.91 9.22 10.97
CA THR A 34 17.07 8.46 12.21
C THR A 34 15.72 8.04 12.78
N PHE A 35 15.73 7.05 13.67
CA PHE A 35 14.52 6.60 14.36
C PHE A 35 13.87 7.74 15.16
N LEU A 36 14.68 8.54 15.88
CA LEU A 36 14.19 9.66 16.68
C LEU A 36 13.57 10.77 15.81
N GLU A 37 14.20 11.11 14.69
CA GLU A 37 13.65 12.09 13.73
C GLU A 37 12.30 11.61 13.17
N SER A 38 12.21 10.34 12.79
CA SER A 38 10.96 9.74 12.29
C SER A 38 9.86 9.77 13.35
N MET A 39 10.20 9.47 14.60
CA MET A 39 9.24 9.48 15.72
C MET A 39 8.79 10.92 16.04
N SER A 40 9.71 11.89 16.04
CA SER A 40 9.38 13.30 16.27
C SER A 40 8.50 13.85 15.14
N ALA A 41 8.80 13.52 13.89
CA ALA A 41 7.98 13.89 12.74
C ALA A 41 6.57 13.28 12.82
N LEU A 42 6.45 12.02 13.23
CA LEU A 42 5.15 11.35 13.45
C LEU A 42 4.33 12.07 14.53
N MET A 43 4.96 12.43 15.65
CA MET A 43 4.28 13.18 16.73
C MET A 43 3.81 14.55 16.26
N GLN A 44 4.65 15.29 15.51
CA GLN A 44 4.28 16.59 14.95
C GLN A 44 3.13 16.46 13.96
N MET A 45 3.21 15.52 13.01
CA MET A 45 2.15 15.28 12.03
C MET A 45 0.82 14.91 12.70
N THR A 46 0.89 14.18 13.81
CA THR A 46 -0.30 13.81 14.58
C THR A 46 -0.89 15.02 15.30
N ALA A 47 -0.05 15.84 15.93
CA ALA A 47 -0.46 17.05 16.64
C ALA A 47 -1.04 18.13 15.71
N ASP A 48 -0.44 18.29 14.53
CA ASP A 48 -0.89 19.25 13.50
C ASP A 48 -2.11 18.78 12.70
N GLY A 49 -2.57 17.54 12.92
CA GLY A 49 -3.67 16.96 12.16
C GLY A 49 -3.32 16.48 10.74
N ARG A 50 -2.13 16.76 10.23
CA ARG A 50 -1.67 16.39 8.87
C ARG A 50 -1.71 14.89 8.63
N LEU A 51 -1.49 14.08 9.67
CA LEU A 51 -1.57 12.64 9.58
C LEU A 51 -2.98 12.18 9.20
N PHE A 52 -4.01 12.79 9.80
CA PHE A 52 -5.40 12.47 9.52
C PHE A 52 -5.83 12.93 8.12
N GLU A 53 -5.35 14.08 7.66
CA GLU A 53 -5.58 14.54 6.29
C GLU A 53 -4.97 13.58 5.27
N ALA A 54 -3.69 13.21 5.43
CA ALA A 54 -3.00 12.25 4.56
C ALA A 54 -3.69 10.87 4.58
N TYR A 55 -4.21 10.46 5.74
CA TYR A 55 -4.95 9.22 5.89
C TYR A 55 -6.28 9.28 5.12
N ALA A 56 -7.01 10.37 5.22
CA ALA A 56 -8.26 10.58 4.49
C ALA A 56 -8.03 10.63 2.96
N GLU A 57 -6.94 11.28 2.51
CA GLU A 57 -6.54 11.30 1.10
C GLU A 57 -6.20 9.93 0.53
N THR A 58 -5.73 9.02 1.37
CA THR A 58 -5.40 7.64 0.98
C THR A 58 -6.61 6.71 1.09
N LEU A 59 -7.40 6.84 2.17
CA LEU A 59 -8.56 5.98 2.40
C LEU A 59 -9.69 6.25 1.40
N ARG A 60 -9.91 7.50 1.03
CA ARG A 60 -11.01 7.85 0.12
C ARG A 60 -10.90 7.12 -1.24
N PRO A 61 -9.79 7.21 -2.01
CA PRO A 61 -9.65 6.46 -3.25
C PRO A 61 -9.62 4.94 -3.03
N LEU A 62 -9.04 4.47 -1.93
CA LEU A 62 -8.98 3.05 -1.58
C LEU A 62 -10.38 2.46 -1.40
N ILE A 63 -11.24 3.10 -0.61
CA ILE A 63 -12.61 2.61 -0.37
C ILE A 63 -13.41 2.63 -1.67
N ILE A 64 -13.30 3.71 -2.46
CA ILE A 64 -13.99 3.81 -3.75
C ILE A 64 -13.52 2.73 -4.71
N GLY A 65 -12.19 2.55 -4.84
CA GLY A 65 -11.60 1.53 -5.71
C GLY A 65 -12.01 0.12 -5.32
N ILE A 66 -11.94 -0.23 -4.02
CA ILE A 66 -12.38 -1.53 -3.52
C ILE A 66 -13.88 -1.74 -3.79
N ALA A 67 -14.73 -0.74 -3.56
CA ALA A 67 -16.17 -0.87 -3.79
C ALA A 67 -16.47 -1.14 -5.28
N ILE A 68 -15.84 -0.37 -6.18
CA ILE A 68 -15.99 -0.57 -7.63
C ILE A 68 -15.48 -1.94 -8.04
N SER A 69 -14.25 -2.30 -7.61
CA SER A 69 -13.62 -3.59 -7.93
C SER A 69 -14.43 -4.78 -7.41
N ALA A 70 -14.99 -4.66 -6.21
CA ALA A 70 -15.85 -5.71 -5.64
C ALA A 70 -17.12 -5.89 -6.46
N VAL A 71 -17.82 -4.81 -6.81
CA VAL A 71 -19.08 -4.90 -7.60
C VAL A 71 -18.79 -5.47 -8.99
N VAL A 72 -17.82 -4.89 -9.70
CA VAL A 72 -17.47 -5.34 -11.06
C VAL A 72 -16.92 -6.76 -11.03
N GLY A 73 -16.01 -7.06 -10.09
CA GLY A 73 -15.40 -8.37 -9.96
C GLY A 73 -16.41 -9.47 -9.64
N ILE A 74 -17.39 -9.21 -8.75
CA ILE A 74 -18.47 -10.16 -8.45
C ILE A 74 -19.34 -10.40 -9.68
N ILE A 75 -19.78 -9.34 -10.36
CA ILE A 75 -20.64 -9.48 -11.55
C ILE A 75 -19.92 -10.26 -12.65
N VAL A 76 -18.71 -9.85 -13.00
CA VAL A 76 -17.92 -10.50 -14.06
C VAL A 76 -17.53 -11.91 -13.65
N GLY A 77 -17.11 -12.12 -12.40
CA GLY A 77 -16.74 -13.43 -11.86
C GLY A 77 -17.91 -14.41 -11.87
N LEU A 78 -19.13 -13.96 -11.54
CA LEU A 78 -20.32 -14.81 -11.64
C LEU A 78 -20.65 -15.16 -13.10
N TRP A 79 -20.57 -14.21 -14.03
CA TRP A 79 -20.83 -14.51 -15.44
C TRP A 79 -19.83 -15.51 -16.02
N VAL A 80 -18.55 -15.32 -15.72
CA VAL A 80 -17.50 -16.23 -16.17
C VAL A 80 -17.62 -17.58 -15.49
N GLY A 81 -17.84 -17.61 -14.16
CA GLY A 81 -17.94 -18.86 -13.41
C GLY A 81 -19.19 -19.70 -13.70
N LEU A 82 -20.30 -19.07 -14.12
CA LEU A 82 -21.56 -19.77 -14.42
C LEU A 82 -21.72 -20.17 -15.90
N SER A 83 -20.89 -19.66 -16.79
CA SER A 83 -21.01 -19.91 -18.22
C SER A 83 -19.69 -20.30 -18.85
N GLN A 84 -19.61 -21.51 -19.34
CA GLN A 84 -18.43 -22.04 -20.03
C GLN A 84 -18.04 -21.21 -21.27
N PHE A 85 -19.02 -20.61 -21.94
CA PHE A 85 -18.76 -19.72 -23.07
C PHE A 85 -18.01 -18.44 -22.63
N PHE A 86 -18.45 -17.81 -21.54
CA PHE A 86 -17.78 -16.61 -21.02
C PHE A 86 -16.42 -16.93 -20.40
N ASP A 87 -16.29 -18.09 -19.76
CA ASP A 87 -14.99 -18.56 -19.26
C ASP A 87 -13.98 -18.69 -20.40
N TRP A 88 -14.32 -19.36 -21.47
CA TRP A 88 -13.45 -19.51 -22.64
C TRP A 88 -13.07 -18.17 -23.28
N LEU A 89 -14.02 -17.23 -23.31
CA LEU A 89 -13.79 -15.91 -23.90
C LEU A 89 -12.91 -15.01 -23.04
N PHE A 90 -13.13 -14.97 -21.72
CA PHE A 90 -12.49 -14.04 -20.81
C PHE A 90 -11.24 -14.57 -20.11
N SER A 91 -11.11 -15.88 -19.92
CA SER A 91 -9.95 -16.51 -19.28
C SER A 91 -8.60 -16.07 -19.88
N PRO A 92 -8.39 -16.09 -21.21
CA PRO A 92 -7.13 -15.64 -21.78
C PRO A 92 -6.84 -14.15 -21.50
N ILE A 93 -7.87 -13.31 -21.45
CA ILE A 93 -7.74 -11.88 -21.15
C ILE A 93 -7.30 -11.69 -19.69
N PHE A 94 -7.91 -12.42 -18.75
CA PHE A 94 -7.53 -12.36 -17.33
C PHE A 94 -6.11 -12.85 -17.10
N ILE A 95 -5.66 -13.90 -17.76
CA ILE A 95 -4.28 -14.40 -17.66
C ILE A 95 -3.29 -13.30 -18.09
N VAL A 96 -3.56 -12.61 -19.20
CA VAL A 96 -2.70 -11.53 -19.68
C VAL A 96 -2.74 -10.33 -18.72
N MET A 97 -3.90 -9.95 -18.22
CA MET A 97 -4.04 -8.84 -17.26
C MET A 97 -3.33 -9.13 -15.94
N GLN A 98 -3.40 -10.34 -15.43
CA GLN A 98 -2.68 -10.75 -14.21
C GLN A 98 -1.16 -10.75 -14.38
N ALA A 99 -0.68 -11.01 -15.59
CA ALA A 99 0.75 -10.97 -15.90
C ALA A 99 1.31 -9.54 -16.01
N ALA A 100 0.45 -8.53 -16.15
CA ALA A 100 0.87 -7.13 -16.27
C ALA A 100 1.43 -6.62 -14.92
N PRO A 101 2.66 -6.08 -14.87
CA PRO A 101 3.22 -5.52 -13.66
C PRO A 101 2.52 -4.21 -13.30
N LEU A 102 1.67 -4.22 -12.27
CA LEU A 102 0.94 -3.03 -11.80
C LEU A 102 1.86 -1.83 -11.55
N ALA A 103 3.06 -2.07 -11.02
CA ALA A 103 4.05 -1.03 -10.79
C ALA A 103 4.46 -0.26 -12.07
N ALA A 104 4.45 -0.92 -13.22
CA ALA A 104 4.74 -0.28 -14.51
C ALA A 104 3.53 0.51 -15.06
N LEU A 105 2.32 0.16 -14.66
CA LEU A 105 1.10 0.86 -15.09
C LEU A 105 0.88 2.18 -14.33
N ILE A 106 1.38 2.30 -13.10
CA ILE A 106 1.20 3.50 -12.27
C ILE A 106 1.69 4.78 -12.97
N PRO A 107 2.94 4.87 -13.51
CA PRO A 107 3.39 6.06 -14.20
C PRO A 107 2.55 6.39 -15.44
N LEU A 108 2.08 5.36 -16.15
CA LEU A 108 1.26 5.53 -17.35
C LEU A 108 -0.13 6.08 -17.00
N LEU A 109 -0.73 5.61 -15.92
CA LEU A 109 -2.01 6.11 -15.41
C LEU A 109 -1.88 7.55 -14.89
N VAL A 110 -0.78 7.88 -14.22
CA VAL A 110 -0.50 9.24 -13.77
C VAL A 110 -0.30 10.18 -14.98
N LEU A 111 0.34 9.72 -16.04
CA LEU A 111 0.51 10.50 -17.26
C LEU A 111 -0.83 10.75 -17.98
N ALA A 112 -1.71 9.74 -18.02
CA ALA A 112 -2.99 9.82 -18.73
C ALA A 112 -4.06 10.60 -17.96
N TYR A 113 -4.14 10.45 -16.65
CA TYR A 113 -5.21 10.99 -15.80
C TYR A 113 -4.74 12.08 -14.82
N GLY A 114 -3.44 12.35 -14.76
CA GLY A 114 -2.84 13.27 -13.79
C GLY A 114 -2.70 12.69 -12.39
N ILE A 115 -2.10 13.48 -11.50
CA ILE A 115 -1.99 13.14 -10.07
C ILE A 115 -3.30 13.55 -9.39
N GLY A 116 -4.22 12.61 -9.19
CA GLY A 116 -5.52 12.92 -8.60
C GLY A 116 -6.28 11.70 -8.10
N LEU A 117 -7.53 11.93 -7.70
CA LEU A 117 -8.42 10.88 -7.20
C LEU A 117 -8.62 9.76 -8.24
N THR A 118 -8.79 10.15 -9.52
CA THR A 118 -9.07 9.22 -10.61
C THR A 118 -7.93 8.21 -10.81
N SER A 119 -6.69 8.67 -10.92
CA SER A 119 -5.53 7.78 -11.06
C SER A 119 -5.35 6.86 -9.86
N LYS A 120 -5.58 7.38 -8.65
CA LYS A 120 -5.52 6.58 -7.40
C LYS A 120 -6.59 5.49 -7.35
N VAL A 121 -7.82 5.79 -7.79
CA VAL A 121 -8.94 4.83 -7.80
C VAL A 121 -8.73 3.73 -8.85
N ILE A 122 -8.18 4.07 -10.03
CA ILE A 122 -7.94 3.09 -11.10
C ILE A 122 -6.82 2.11 -10.73
N VAL A 123 -5.85 2.52 -9.90
CA VAL A 123 -4.74 1.66 -9.45
C VAL A 123 -5.19 0.63 -8.41
N VAL A 124 -6.24 0.91 -7.64
CA VAL A 124 -6.79 0.02 -6.61
C VAL A 124 -7.66 -1.09 -7.21
#